data_72ae275a578e0d56b9bdb58e9923cb5a
#
_entry.id   72ae275a578e0d56b9bdb58e9923cb5a
#
_cell.length_a   1.000
_cell.length_b   1.000
_cell.length_c   1.000
_cell.angle_alpha   90.00
_cell.angle_beta   90.00
_cell.angle_gamma   90.00
#
_symmetry.space_group_name_H-M   'P 1'
#
loop_
_entity.id
_entity.type
_entity.pdbx_description
1 polymer ?
#
loop_
_entity_poly.entity_id
_entity_poly.type
_entity_poly.pdbx_seq_one_letter_code
_entity_poly.pdbx_strand_id
1 'polypeptide(L)'
;MGRIKVCNFGRIMLKIFCWTTVILSIYLILGFTGCYEKWFGGPAGIVKAPVYWLIRAGIGIIVESIIFWIGIIMVYATSEQLGIRWRVLGIVCGWIPVAHLVMLHIIIKTVGEEVRMEKMRAKRNLQRKAQRICSTKYPVLMVHGVFFRDFEHLNYWGRIPAELEANGAVIYYGNHNSAAAVRDSAKELAERIHQIIRETGCEKVNVIAHSKGGLDMRAALALTDIAPYVASLTTINTPHRGCQFADYLLGKIPGKQQQMVANTYNAGAAKLGDINPDFLAAVYDLKSEKCSEFNNEIKDNPDIYYQSVGSKLNHPASGRFPLNFTYPLVKYFDGPNDGLVGEESFRWGQNYQFLTVSGKRGISHGDMIDLNRENIKGFDVREFYVQVVAGLKKMGF
;
A
#
# COMPACT_ATOMS: atom_id res chain seq x y z
N MET A 1 7.77 -0.58 16.61
CA MET A 1 8.38 -1.84 17.09
C MET A 1 7.44 -2.70 17.98
N GLY A 2 6.58 -2.11 18.80
CA GLY A 2 5.66 -2.87 19.66
C GLY A 2 4.74 -3.83 18.91
N ARG A 3 4.04 -3.36 17.87
CA ARG A 3 3.11 -4.16 17.07
C ARG A 3 3.75 -5.45 16.51
N ILE A 4 4.93 -5.35 15.89
CA ILE A 4 5.62 -6.50 15.28
C ILE A 4 6.12 -7.50 16.33
N LYS A 5 6.47 -7.05 17.55
CA LYS A 5 6.82 -7.96 18.63
C LYS A 5 5.62 -8.79 19.08
N VAL A 6 4.45 -8.14 19.25
CA VAL A 6 3.18 -8.80 19.60
C VAL A 6 2.75 -9.77 18.48
N CYS A 7 2.81 -9.32 17.22
CA CYS A 7 2.50 -10.17 16.06
C CYS A 7 3.39 -11.41 15.99
N ASN A 8 4.71 -11.24 16.20
CA ASN A 8 5.65 -12.38 16.24
C ASN A 8 5.42 -13.30 17.43
N PHE A 9 5.08 -12.78 18.59
CA PHE A 9 4.74 -13.59 19.74
C PHE A 9 3.49 -14.44 19.48
N GLY A 10 2.42 -13.84 18.95
CA GLY A 10 1.22 -14.57 18.52
C GLY A 10 1.54 -15.69 17.52
N ARG A 11 2.39 -15.41 16.52
CA ARG A 11 2.88 -16.43 15.58
C ARG A 11 3.63 -17.58 16.26
N ILE A 12 4.46 -17.27 17.26
CA ILE A 12 5.19 -18.30 18.04
C ILE A 12 4.20 -19.17 18.81
N MET A 13 3.20 -18.57 19.45
CA MET A 13 2.13 -19.30 20.15
C MET A 13 1.39 -20.26 19.21
N LEU A 14 1.02 -19.82 17.99
CA LEU A 14 0.40 -20.70 17.00
C LEU A 14 1.31 -21.83 16.53
N LYS A 15 2.63 -21.62 16.46
CA LYS A 15 3.59 -22.70 16.18
C LYS A 15 3.70 -23.67 17.34
N ILE A 16 3.74 -23.18 18.58
CA ILE A 16 3.72 -24.01 19.79
C ILE A 16 2.46 -24.87 19.78
N PHE A 17 1.29 -24.26 19.56
CA PHE A 17 0.02 -24.98 19.41
C PHE A 17 0.12 -26.13 18.40
N CYS A 18 0.64 -25.90 17.20
CA CYS A 18 0.79 -26.96 16.20
C CYS A 18 1.65 -28.12 16.69
N TRP A 19 2.78 -27.84 17.35
CA TRP A 19 3.68 -28.87 17.84
C TRP A 19 3.11 -29.62 19.05
N THR A 20 2.53 -28.90 20.00
CA THR A 20 1.95 -29.49 21.18
C THR A 20 0.70 -30.31 20.84
N THR A 21 -0.10 -29.91 19.87
CA THR A 21 -1.22 -30.72 19.36
C THR A 21 -0.74 -32.05 18.76
N VAL A 22 0.36 -32.06 18.01
CA VAL A 22 0.93 -33.31 17.46
C VAL A 22 1.41 -34.22 18.63
N ILE A 23 2.14 -33.66 19.58
CA ILE A 23 2.65 -34.41 20.74
C ILE A 23 1.49 -34.96 21.57
N LEU A 24 0.48 -34.13 21.88
CA LEU A 24 -0.71 -34.53 22.63
C LEU A 24 -1.49 -35.63 21.87
N SER A 25 -1.63 -35.52 20.56
CA SER A 25 -2.31 -36.53 19.76
C SER A 25 -1.59 -37.88 19.80
N ILE A 26 -0.26 -37.89 19.69
CA ILE A 26 0.54 -39.12 19.83
C ILE A 26 0.38 -39.70 21.22
N TYR A 27 0.50 -38.88 22.25
CA TYR A 27 0.33 -39.31 23.67
C TYR A 27 -1.04 -39.96 23.92
N LEU A 28 -2.13 -39.31 23.42
CA LEU A 28 -3.48 -39.84 23.57
C LEU A 28 -3.70 -41.13 22.78
N ILE A 29 -3.19 -41.22 21.57
CA ILE A 29 -3.27 -42.43 20.72
C ILE A 29 -2.57 -43.59 21.41
N LEU A 30 -1.34 -43.42 21.88
CA LEU A 30 -0.60 -44.44 22.59
C LEU A 30 -1.31 -44.87 23.89
N GLY A 31 -1.92 -43.90 24.61
CA GLY A 31 -2.69 -44.16 25.82
C GLY A 31 -3.99 -44.91 25.54
N PHE A 32 -4.78 -44.43 24.58
CA PHE A 32 -6.07 -45.06 24.24
C PHE A 32 -5.91 -46.49 23.75
N THR A 33 -4.89 -46.77 22.95
CA THR A 33 -4.60 -48.13 22.43
C THR A 33 -3.98 -49.07 23.46
N GLY A 34 -3.57 -48.57 24.63
CA GLY A 34 -2.86 -49.34 25.64
C GLY A 34 -1.37 -49.61 25.34
N CYS A 35 -0.85 -49.05 24.20
CA CYS A 35 0.56 -49.15 23.89
C CYS A 35 1.43 -48.47 24.95
N TYR A 36 0.93 -47.41 25.59
CA TYR A 36 1.63 -46.69 26.64
C TYR A 36 1.88 -47.57 27.86
N GLU A 37 0.85 -48.35 28.31
CA GLU A 37 0.98 -49.37 29.39
C GLU A 37 2.03 -50.41 29.02
N LYS A 38 1.94 -50.93 27.78
CA LYS A 38 2.80 -52.01 27.29
C LYS A 38 4.27 -51.61 27.13
N TRP A 39 4.54 -50.40 26.67
CA TRP A 39 5.90 -49.95 26.31
C TRP A 39 6.60 -49.17 27.41
N PHE A 40 5.86 -48.46 28.25
CA PHE A 40 6.40 -47.57 29.26
C PHE A 40 5.99 -47.90 30.68
N GLY A 41 5.22 -48.97 30.91
CA GLY A 41 4.75 -49.34 32.25
C GLY A 41 3.78 -48.33 32.88
N GLY A 42 3.09 -47.56 32.06
CA GLY A 42 2.19 -46.47 32.48
C GLY A 42 0.75 -46.92 32.76
N PRO A 43 -0.22 -46.02 32.80
CA PRO A 43 -1.62 -46.35 33.06
C PRO A 43 -2.22 -47.20 31.94
N ALA A 44 -3.19 -48.04 32.34
CA ALA A 44 -3.91 -48.93 31.43
C ALA A 44 -4.61 -48.16 30.30
N GLY A 45 -4.85 -48.79 29.14
CA GLY A 45 -5.55 -48.22 28.02
C GLY A 45 -6.97 -47.77 28.35
N ILE A 46 -7.60 -47.01 27.40
CA ILE A 46 -8.90 -46.35 27.60
C ILE A 46 -10.01 -47.33 28.02
N VAL A 47 -9.97 -48.57 27.57
CA VAL A 47 -10.98 -49.59 27.92
C VAL A 47 -10.93 -49.93 29.40
N LYS A 48 -9.74 -49.97 30.00
CA LYS A 48 -9.54 -50.30 31.44
C LYS A 48 -9.53 -49.06 32.34
N ALA A 49 -9.17 -47.87 31.79
CA ALA A 49 -9.06 -46.62 32.56
C ALA A 49 -9.68 -45.43 31.82
N PRO A 50 -10.98 -45.48 31.46
CA PRO A 50 -11.62 -44.45 30.61
C PRO A 50 -11.60 -43.04 31.24
N VAL A 51 -11.92 -42.95 32.54
CA VAL A 51 -11.96 -41.66 33.25
C VAL A 51 -10.59 -40.99 33.28
N TYR A 52 -9.52 -41.74 33.50
CA TYR A 52 -8.16 -41.20 33.49
C TYR A 52 -7.84 -40.53 32.13
N TRP A 53 -8.08 -41.24 31.02
CA TRP A 53 -7.76 -40.73 29.69
C TRP A 53 -8.68 -39.60 29.25
N LEU A 54 -9.96 -39.62 29.62
CA LEU A 54 -10.89 -38.50 29.35
C LEU A 54 -10.48 -37.24 30.10
N ILE A 55 -10.05 -37.34 31.36
CA ILE A 55 -9.53 -36.18 32.11
C ILE A 55 -8.26 -35.62 31.44
N ARG A 56 -7.33 -36.48 31.04
CA ARG A 56 -6.09 -36.07 30.37
C ARG A 56 -6.35 -35.40 29.03
N ALA A 57 -7.25 -35.95 28.21
CA ALA A 57 -7.70 -35.35 26.98
C ALA A 57 -8.34 -33.98 27.22
N GLY A 58 -9.23 -33.87 28.23
CA GLY A 58 -9.88 -32.61 28.59
C GLY A 58 -8.89 -31.53 29.03
N ILE A 59 -7.93 -31.87 29.89
CA ILE A 59 -6.87 -30.92 30.28
C ILE A 59 -6.05 -30.50 29.06
N GLY A 60 -5.66 -31.45 28.19
CA GLY A 60 -4.92 -31.18 26.99
C GLY A 60 -5.68 -30.20 26.09
N ILE A 61 -6.96 -30.44 25.82
CA ILE A 61 -7.81 -29.55 24.98
C ILE A 61 -7.92 -28.14 25.57
N ILE A 62 -8.05 -28.02 26.89
CA ILE A 62 -8.12 -26.70 27.55
C ILE A 62 -6.80 -25.95 27.37
N VAL A 63 -5.66 -26.58 27.61
CA VAL A 63 -4.34 -25.96 27.45
C VAL A 63 -4.10 -25.56 26.01
N GLU A 64 -4.38 -26.46 25.06
CA GLU A 64 -4.26 -26.18 23.62
C GLU A 64 -5.17 -25.01 23.20
N SER A 65 -6.40 -24.97 23.69
CA SER A 65 -7.34 -23.87 23.40
C SER A 65 -6.80 -22.54 23.90
N ILE A 66 -6.24 -22.47 25.09
CA ILE A 66 -5.65 -21.23 25.64
C ILE A 66 -4.48 -20.75 24.75
N ILE A 67 -3.56 -21.65 24.39
CA ILE A 67 -2.40 -21.34 23.54
C ILE A 67 -2.87 -20.84 22.17
N PHE A 68 -3.84 -21.52 21.55
CA PHE A 68 -4.43 -21.15 20.26
C PHE A 68 -5.07 -19.77 20.29
N TRP A 69 -5.97 -19.52 21.26
CA TRP A 69 -6.69 -18.25 21.33
C TRP A 69 -5.78 -17.07 21.61
N ILE A 70 -4.78 -17.20 22.47
CA ILE A 70 -3.76 -16.17 22.66
C ILE A 70 -3.06 -15.88 21.33
N GLY A 71 -2.60 -16.91 20.63
CA GLY A 71 -1.89 -16.77 19.36
C GLY A 71 -2.72 -16.12 18.28
N ILE A 72 -3.95 -16.59 18.04
CA ILE A 72 -4.81 -16.13 16.96
C ILE A 72 -5.31 -14.70 17.20
N ILE A 73 -5.70 -14.34 18.42
CA ILE A 73 -6.13 -12.98 18.77
C ILE A 73 -5.00 -11.99 18.53
N MET A 74 -3.79 -12.30 19.02
CA MET A 74 -2.63 -11.42 18.79
C MET A 74 -2.31 -11.24 17.32
N VAL A 75 -2.33 -12.31 16.53
CA VAL A 75 -2.08 -12.26 15.08
C VAL A 75 -3.18 -11.46 14.37
N TYR A 76 -4.44 -11.72 14.68
CA TYR A 76 -5.57 -11.02 14.04
C TYR A 76 -5.60 -9.53 14.38
N ALA A 77 -5.24 -9.16 15.60
CA ALA A 77 -5.20 -7.76 16.01
C ALA A 77 -4.02 -6.97 15.43
N THR A 78 -2.89 -7.64 15.12
CA THR A 78 -1.64 -6.94 14.84
C THR A 78 -1.05 -7.15 13.45
N SER A 79 -1.43 -8.21 12.70
CA SER A 79 -0.91 -8.42 11.35
C SER A 79 -1.58 -7.50 10.33
N GLU A 80 -0.81 -6.73 9.57
CA GLU A 80 -1.30 -5.94 8.44
C GLU A 80 -1.41 -6.79 7.16
N GLN A 81 -0.54 -7.80 7.02
CA GLN A 81 -0.46 -8.60 5.79
C GLN A 81 -1.53 -9.68 5.70
N LEU A 82 -2.15 -10.06 6.82
CA LEU A 82 -3.15 -11.11 6.83
C LEU A 82 -4.42 -10.73 6.05
N GLY A 83 -4.78 -9.45 6.02
CA GLY A 83 -5.97 -8.95 5.32
C GLY A 83 -7.30 -9.53 5.83
N ILE A 84 -8.41 -8.96 5.43
CA ILE A 84 -9.75 -9.39 5.86
C ILE A 84 -10.08 -10.78 5.33
N ARG A 85 -9.72 -11.06 4.07
CA ARG A 85 -10.02 -12.35 3.42
C ARG A 85 -9.51 -13.54 4.22
N TRP A 86 -8.24 -13.53 4.63
CA TRP A 86 -7.63 -14.64 5.35
C TRP A 86 -8.12 -14.74 6.79
N ARG A 87 -8.51 -13.61 7.41
CA ARG A 87 -9.15 -13.61 8.74
C ARG A 87 -10.52 -14.28 8.68
N VAL A 88 -11.36 -13.88 7.72
CA VAL A 88 -12.70 -14.49 7.52
C VAL A 88 -12.60 -15.96 7.18
N LEU A 89 -11.74 -16.34 6.21
CA LEU A 89 -11.53 -17.74 5.85
C LEU A 89 -10.99 -18.56 7.05
N GLY A 90 -10.10 -18.00 7.86
CA GLY A 90 -9.59 -18.66 9.06
C GLY A 90 -10.69 -18.95 10.08
N ILE A 91 -11.64 -18.04 10.26
CA ILE A 91 -12.80 -18.24 11.14
C ILE A 91 -13.74 -19.30 10.57
N VAL A 92 -14.14 -19.16 9.30
CA VAL A 92 -15.10 -20.08 8.64
C VAL A 92 -14.55 -21.50 8.54
N CYS A 93 -13.29 -21.65 8.13
CA CYS A 93 -12.64 -22.96 8.02
C CYS A 93 -12.18 -23.54 9.37
N GLY A 94 -12.22 -22.75 10.45
CA GLY A 94 -11.80 -23.19 11.79
C GLY A 94 -12.55 -24.40 12.33
N TRP A 95 -13.77 -24.63 11.86
CA TRP A 95 -14.62 -25.75 12.25
C TRP A 95 -14.40 -27.03 11.42
N ILE A 96 -13.61 -26.96 10.35
CA ILE A 96 -13.37 -28.07 9.42
C ILE A 96 -11.93 -28.57 9.67
N PRO A 97 -11.71 -29.79 10.18
CA PRO A 97 -10.40 -30.25 10.67
C PRO A 97 -9.23 -30.06 9.69
N VAL A 98 -9.37 -30.51 8.43
CA VAL A 98 -8.30 -30.40 7.44
C VAL A 98 -8.15 -28.96 6.95
N ALA A 99 -9.28 -28.28 6.68
CA ALA A 99 -9.27 -26.88 6.23
C ALA A 99 -8.67 -25.95 7.30
N HIS A 100 -8.95 -26.21 8.59
CA HIS A 100 -8.34 -25.51 9.71
C HIS A 100 -6.81 -25.56 9.69
N LEU A 101 -6.22 -26.72 9.49
CA LEU A 101 -4.76 -26.87 9.43
C LEU A 101 -4.13 -26.15 8.25
N VAL A 102 -4.78 -26.20 7.09
CA VAL A 102 -4.35 -25.45 5.90
C VAL A 102 -4.39 -23.96 6.17
N MET A 103 -5.49 -23.46 6.73
CA MET A 103 -5.63 -22.03 7.06
C MET A 103 -4.62 -21.58 8.10
N LEU A 104 -4.39 -22.39 9.14
CA LEU A 104 -3.39 -22.10 10.17
C LEU A 104 -1.98 -22.03 9.58
N HIS A 105 -1.64 -22.94 8.66
CA HIS A 105 -0.38 -22.88 7.92
C HIS A 105 -0.24 -21.58 7.12
N ILE A 106 -1.28 -21.17 6.38
CA ILE A 106 -1.29 -19.93 5.60
C ILE A 106 -1.10 -18.72 6.53
N ILE A 107 -1.83 -18.66 7.65
CA ILE A 107 -1.73 -17.58 8.64
C ILE A 107 -0.31 -17.48 9.19
N ILE A 108 0.25 -18.59 9.69
CA ILE A 108 1.60 -18.63 10.27
C ILE A 108 2.67 -18.21 9.23
N LYS A 109 2.53 -18.65 7.98
CA LYS A 109 3.43 -18.31 6.88
C LYS A 109 3.37 -16.82 6.55
N THR A 110 2.16 -16.28 6.32
CA THR A 110 1.94 -14.86 5.97
C THR A 110 2.51 -13.95 7.05
N VAL A 111 2.17 -14.21 8.31
CA VAL A 111 2.69 -13.46 9.45
C VAL A 111 4.21 -13.62 9.61
N GLY A 112 4.73 -14.80 9.29
CA GLY A 112 6.18 -15.05 9.30
C GLY A 112 6.93 -14.20 8.28
N GLU A 113 6.39 -14.04 7.09
CA GLU A 113 6.94 -13.20 6.04
C GLU A 113 6.87 -11.71 6.43
N GLU A 114 5.73 -11.26 6.99
CA GLU A 114 5.57 -9.90 7.52
C GLU A 114 6.64 -9.59 8.58
N VAL A 115 6.76 -10.43 9.59
CA VAL A 115 7.73 -10.24 10.68
C VAL A 115 9.17 -10.21 10.16
N ARG A 116 9.49 -11.07 9.19
CA ARG A 116 10.82 -11.09 8.56
C ARG A 116 11.12 -9.79 7.83
N MET A 117 10.18 -9.31 7.00
CA MET A 117 10.32 -8.08 6.23
C MET A 117 10.50 -6.86 7.15
N GLU A 118 9.65 -6.74 8.18
CA GLU A 118 9.72 -5.63 9.14
C GLU A 118 11.03 -5.63 9.95
N LYS A 119 11.53 -6.81 10.35
CA LYS A 119 12.82 -6.93 11.03
C LYS A 119 13.98 -6.54 10.12
N MET A 120 13.98 -6.97 8.84
CA MET A 120 15.02 -6.59 7.89
C MET A 120 15.04 -5.08 7.66
N ARG A 121 13.84 -4.46 7.52
CA ARG A 121 13.73 -3.01 7.37
C ARG A 121 14.24 -2.27 8.60
N ALA A 122 13.80 -2.67 9.79
CA ALA A 122 14.27 -2.05 11.04
C ALA A 122 15.79 -2.14 11.19
N LYS A 123 16.40 -3.27 10.80
CA LYS A 123 17.86 -3.44 10.81
C LYS A 123 18.54 -2.48 9.81
N ARG A 124 18.02 -2.39 8.58
CA ARG A 124 18.53 -1.50 7.53
C ARG A 124 18.47 -0.03 7.97
N ASN A 125 17.31 0.40 8.51
CA ASN A 125 17.15 1.77 9.00
C ASN A 125 18.09 2.08 10.16
N LEU A 126 18.33 1.12 11.07
CA LEU A 126 19.28 1.31 12.16
C LEU A 126 20.71 1.49 11.62
N GLN A 127 21.13 0.69 10.63
CA GLN A 127 22.47 0.77 10.04
C GLN A 127 22.74 2.11 9.34
N ARG A 128 21.72 2.72 8.73
CA ARG A 128 21.84 3.99 7.97
C ARG A 128 21.35 5.22 8.72
N LYS A 129 20.91 5.05 9.98
CA LYS A 129 20.32 6.14 10.77
C LYS A 129 21.23 7.38 10.87
N ALA A 130 22.52 7.18 11.12
CA ALA A 130 23.48 8.27 11.22
C ALA A 130 23.71 9.01 9.90
N GLN A 131 23.49 8.34 8.76
CA GLN A 131 23.71 8.92 7.43
C GLN A 131 22.60 9.87 7.00
N ARG A 132 21.39 9.76 7.61
CA ARG A 132 20.21 10.57 7.28
C ARG A 132 20.04 10.72 5.78
N ILE A 133 19.98 9.59 5.05
CA ILE A 133 20.09 9.54 3.58
C ILE A 133 18.99 10.30 2.86
N CYS A 134 17.86 10.57 3.51
CA CYS A 134 16.74 11.37 3.00
C CYS A 134 16.74 12.82 3.49
N SER A 135 17.78 13.29 4.21
CA SER A 135 17.91 14.69 4.61
C SER A 135 18.39 15.53 3.41
N THR A 136 17.46 15.89 2.55
CA THR A 136 17.62 16.75 1.38
C THR A 136 17.85 18.20 1.80
N LYS A 137 18.42 19.03 0.91
CA LYS A 137 18.59 20.48 1.12
C LYS A 137 17.22 21.16 1.29
N TYR A 138 16.26 20.75 0.50
CA TYR A 138 14.91 21.28 0.48
C TYR A 138 13.89 20.23 1.01
N PRO A 139 12.86 20.62 1.75
CA PRO A 139 11.84 19.68 2.22
C PRO A 139 11.09 19.03 1.06
N VAL A 140 10.48 17.88 1.33
CA VAL A 140 9.69 17.12 0.36
C VAL A 140 8.22 17.48 0.49
N LEU A 141 7.61 17.96 -0.58
CA LEU A 141 6.17 18.16 -0.70
C LEU A 141 5.55 16.95 -1.41
N MET A 142 4.68 16.23 -0.74
CA MET A 142 3.94 15.09 -1.29
C MET A 142 2.56 15.55 -1.78
N VAL A 143 2.28 15.33 -3.08
CA VAL A 143 1.06 15.78 -3.77
C VAL A 143 0.25 14.58 -4.22
N HIS A 144 -0.93 14.40 -3.62
CA HIS A 144 -1.84 13.28 -3.92
C HIS A 144 -2.54 13.44 -5.28
N GLY A 145 -3.17 12.36 -5.76
CA GLY A 145 -4.00 12.35 -6.96
C GLY A 145 -5.50 12.47 -6.65
N VAL A 146 -6.33 11.99 -7.57
CA VAL A 146 -7.79 11.88 -7.41
C VAL A 146 -8.14 10.82 -6.35
N PHE A 147 -9.33 10.88 -5.80
CA PHE A 147 -10.02 9.96 -4.90
C PHE A 147 -9.77 10.11 -3.40
N PHE A 148 -8.58 10.46 -2.96
CA PHE A 148 -8.30 10.57 -1.53
C PHE A 148 -7.46 11.79 -1.25
N ARG A 149 -7.79 12.47 -0.17
CA ARG A 149 -7.03 13.58 0.38
C ARG A 149 -6.09 13.10 1.50
N ASP A 150 -5.09 13.88 1.82
CA ASP A 150 -4.23 13.62 2.98
C ASP A 150 -4.99 13.97 4.27
N PHE A 151 -5.37 12.96 5.05
CA PHE A 151 -5.96 13.11 6.37
C PHE A 151 -4.96 12.73 7.46
N GLU A 152 -5.07 13.38 8.59
CA GLU A 152 -4.22 13.11 9.75
C GLU A 152 -4.27 11.63 10.19
N HIS A 153 -5.42 10.95 10.00
CA HIS A 153 -5.62 9.55 10.37
C HIS A 153 -5.72 8.57 9.19
N LEU A 154 -5.94 9.06 7.97
CA LEU A 154 -6.03 8.29 6.72
C LEU A 154 -5.03 8.86 5.71
N ASN A 155 -3.76 8.56 5.93
CA ASN A 155 -2.70 9.05 5.05
C ASN A 155 -2.79 8.39 3.68
N TYR A 156 -2.95 9.20 2.63
CA TYR A 156 -2.91 8.79 1.22
C TYR A 156 -1.68 7.94 0.89
N TRP A 157 -0.54 8.27 1.47
CA TRP A 157 0.76 7.68 1.19
C TRP A 157 1.10 6.45 2.06
N GLY A 158 0.13 5.89 2.76
CA GLY A 158 0.29 4.69 3.58
C GLY A 158 1.44 4.82 4.60
N ARG A 159 2.45 3.93 4.48
CA ARG A 159 3.61 3.87 5.40
C ARG A 159 4.84 4.62 4.87
N ILE A 160 4.75 5.25 3.68
CA ILE A 160 5.88 5.90 2.99
C ILE A 160 6.43 7.08 3.79
N PRO A 161 5.61 8.06 4.26
CA PRO A 161 6.13 9.23 4.97
C PRO A 161 6.93 8.87 6.20
N ALA A 162 6.40 7.99 7.04
CA ALA A 162 7.09 7.55 8.27
C ALA A 162 8.45 6.88 7.98
N GLU A 163 8.59 6.20 6.83
CA GLU A 163 9.86 5.60 6.41
C GLU A 163 10.86 6.68 5.95
N LEU A 164 10.38 7.69 5.22
CA LEU A 164 11.21 8.82 4.78
C LEU A 164 11.71 9.65 5.97
N GLU A 165 10.82 9.98 6.91
CA GLU A 165 11.15 10.71 8.15
C GLU A 165 12.15 9.94 9.02
N ALA A 166 11.97 8.61 9.14
CA ALA A 166 12.94 7.76 9.86
C ALA A 166 14.35 7.79 9.24
N ASN A 167 14.46 8.18 7.96
CA ASN A 167 15.70 8.35 7.24
C ASN A 167 16.15 9.82 7.09
N GLY A 168 15.44 10.76 7.76
CA GLY A 168 15.85 12.16 7.92
C GLY A 168 15.16 13.15 6.98
N ALA A 169 14.14 12.76 6.23
CA ALA A 169 13.35 13.68 5.42
C ALA A 169 12.48 14.61 6.28
N VAL A 170 12.22 15.80 5.76
CA VAL A 170 11.20 16.73 6.24
C VAL A 170 10.09 16.73 5.21
N ILE A 171 8.85 16.41 5.61
CA ILE A 171 7.74 16.15 4.70
C ILE A 171 6.61 17.14 4.94
N TYR A 172 6.06 17.65 3.85
CA TYR A 172 4.82 18.43 3.78
C TYR A 172 3.85 17.77 2.81
N TYR A 173 2.56 18.10 2.95
CA TYR A 173 1.50 17.59 2.10
C TYR A 173 0.83 18.72 1.33
N GLY A 174 0.39 18.40 0.09
CA GLY A 174 -0.29 19.35 -0.78
C GLY A 174 -1.61 19.83 -0.22
N ASN A 175 -2.39 18.96 0.42
CA ASN A 175 -3.69 19.25 1.04
C ASN A 175 -4.71 19.96 0.15
N HIS A 176 -4.52 19.89 -1.19
CA HIS A 176 -5.44 20.47 -2.17
C HIS A 176 -6.69 19.60 -2.34
N ASN A 177 -7.71 20.10 -3.04
CA ASN A 177 -8.92 19.33 -3.31
C ASN A 177 -8.62 18.14 -4.22
N SER A 178 -9.08 16.94 -3.83
CA SER A 178 -8.82 15.71 -4.57
C SER A 178 -9.67 15.59 -5.84
N ALA A 179 -10.82 16.26 -5.89
CA ALA A 179 -11.79 16.25 -6.96
C ALA A 179 -11.96 17.64 -7.59
N ALA A 180 -10.85 18.30 -7.95
CA ALA A 180 -10.86 19.57 -8.66
C ALA A 180 -10.23 19.42 -10.05
N ALA A 181 -10.56 20.33 -10.98
CA ALA A 181 -9.88 20.44 -12.25
C ALA A 181 -8.37 20.72 -12.06
N VAL A 182 -7.53 20.31 -13.00
CA VAL A 182 -6.06 20.47 -12.92
C VAL A 182 -5.68 21.93 -12.66
N ARG A 183 -6.33 22.89 -13.33
CA ARG A 183 -6.01 24.33 -13.19
C ARG A 183 -6.41 24.91 -11.83
N ASP A 184 -7.45 24.37 -11.19
CA ASP A 184 -7.87 24.83 -9.86
C ASP A 184 -6.99 24.21 -8.78
N SER A 185 -6.67 22.91 -8.89
CA SER A 185 -5.65 22.25 -8.05
C SER A 185 -4.29 22.97 -8.14
N ALA A 186 -3.92 23.47 -9.32
CA ALA A 186 -2.68 24.24 -9.53
C ALA A 186 -2.60 25.50 -8.67
N LYS A 187 -3.71 26.25 -8.55
CA LYS A 187 -3.79 27.47 -7.70
C LYS A 187 -3.62 27.12 -6.22
N GLU A 188 -4.35 26.10 -5.75
CA GLU A 188 -4.27 25.64 -4.36
C GLU A 188 -2.85 25.17 -4.00
N LEU A 189 -2.21 24.44 -4.90
CA LEU A 189 -0.83 23.98 -4.70
C LEU A 189 0.17 25.13 -4.69
N ALA A 190 -0.05 26.16 -5.49
CA ALA A 190 0.78 27.37 -5.48
C ALA A 190 0.68 28.09 -4.12
N GLU A 191 -0.53 28.30 -3.60
CA GLU A 191 -0.77 28.88 -2.28
C GLU A 191 -0.11 28.04 -1.19
N ARG A 192 -0.21 26.69 -1.29
CA ARG A 192 0.42 25.77 -0.34
C ARG A 192 1.94 25.86 -0.34
N ILE A 193 2.56 25.95 -1.50
CA ILE A 193 4.02 26.12 -1.62
C ILE A 193 4.44 27.45 -0.99
N HIS A 194 3.77 28.55 -1.32
CA HIS A 194 4.05 29.84 -0.69
C HIS A 194 3.88 29.80 0.83
N GLN A 195 2.87 29.08 1.34
CA GLN A 195 2.70 28.87 2.77
C GLN A 195 3.90 28.16 3.39
N ILE A 196 4.34 27.04 2.78
CA ILE A 196 5.51 26.26 3.26
C ILE A 196 6.77 27.13 3.28
N ILE A 197 7.02 27.89 2.21
CA ILE A 197 8.17 28.80 2.14
C ILE A 197 8.13 29.84 3.28
N ARG A 198 6.96 30.45 3.53
CA ARG A 198 6.81 31.43 4.62
C ARG A 198 6.98 30.81 6.01
N GLU A 199 6.42 29.63 6.23
CA GLU A 199 6.46 28.96 7.55
C GLU A 199 7.84 28.43 7.90
N THR A 200 8.60 27.98 6.91
CA THR A 200 9.88 27.27 7.13
C THR A 200 11.10 28.11 6.84
N GLY A 201 10.95 29.16 6.05
CA GLY A 201 12.08 29.96 5.54
C GLY A 201 12.95 29.19 4.53
N CYS A 202 12.51 28.02 4.03
CA CYS A 202 13.28 27.31 3.00
C CYS A 202 13.22 28.05 1.66
N GLU A 203 14.27 27.90 0.84
CA GLU A 203 14.33 28.55 -0.48
C GLU A 203 13.42 27.85 -1.49
N LYS A 204 13.34 26.53 -1.44
CA LYS A 204 12.63 25.68 -2.40
C LYS A 204 12.03 24.45 -1.72
N VAL A 205 11.22 23.72 -2.47
CA VAL A 205 10.75 22.38 -2.13
C VAL A 205 11.11 21.36 -3.21
N ASN A 206 11.26 20.10 -2.82
CA ASN A 206 11.27 18.96 -3.74
C ASN A 206 9.86 18.37 -3.78
N VAL A 207 9.29 18.19 -4.97
CA VAL A 207 7.92 17.68 -5.09
C VAL A 207 7.93 16.22 -5.53
N ILE A 208 7.11 15.39 -4.83
CA ILE A 208 6.76 14.04 -5.26
C ILE A 208 5.25 14.00 -5.44
N ALA A 209 4.80 13.82 -6.68
CA ALA A 209 3.40 13.89 -7.05
C ALA A 209 2.93 12.56 -7.65
N HIS A 210 1.77 12.07 -7.22
CA HIS A 210 1.19 10.81 -7.71
C HIS A 210 -0.03 11.05 -8.58
N SER A 211 -0.16 10.26 -9.65
CA SER A 211 -1.35 10.25 -10.51
C SER A 211 -1.66 11.65 -11.08
N LYS A 212 -2.91 12.11 -11.02
CA LYS A 212 -3.33 13.47 -11.44
C LYS A 212 -2.49 14.56 -10.78
N GLY A 213 -2.03 14.39 -9.54
CA GLY A 213 -1.19 15.38 -8.84
C GLY A 213 0.06 15.78 -9.60
N GLY A 214 0.59 14.92 -10.47
CA GLY A 214 1.69 15.28 -11.37
C GLY A 214 1.29 16.29 -12.45
N LEU A 215 0.06 16.20 -12.99
CA LEU A 215 -0.48 17.20 -13.92
C LEU A 215 -0.80 18.51 -13.19
N ASP A 216 -1.37 18.42 -11.98
CA ASP A 216 -1.66 19.57 -11.13
C ASP A 216 -0.40 20.39 -10.85
N MET A 217 0.69 19.71 -10.49
CA MET A 217 1.98 20.37 -10.26
C MET A 217 2.60 20.95 -11.52
N ARG A 218 2.50 20.26 -12.68
CA ARG A 218 2.99 20.82 -13.93
C ARG A 218 2.22 22.09 -14.32
N ALA A 219 0.89 22.10 -14.13
CA ALA A 219 0.08 23.29 -14.33
C ALA A 219 0.47 24.40 -13.35
N ALA A 220 0.67 24.08 -12.07
CA ALA A 220 1.09 25.06 -11.07
C ALA A 220 2.42 25.71 -11.45
N LEU A 221 3.41 24.94 -11.89
CA LEU A 221 4.72 25.43 -12.29
C LEU A 221 4.68 26.35 -13.52
N ALA A 222 3.76 26.12 -14.46
CA ALA A 222 3.69 26.88 -15.68
C ALA A 222 2.72 28.06 -15.64
N LEU A 223 1.66 27.98 -14.82
CA LEU A 223 0.56 28.95 -14.82
C LEU A 223 0.58 29.89 -13.59
N THR A 224 1.48 29.65 -12.65
CA THR A 224 1.62 30.50 -11.45
C THR A 224 3.09 30.92 -11.25
N ASP A 225 3.35 31.65 -10.17
CA ASP A 225 4.67 32.22 -9.85
C ASP A 225 5.59 31.30 -9.02
N ILE A 226 5.22 30.01 -8.86
CA ILE A 226 5.94 29.11 -7.91
C ILE A 226 7.18 28.44 -8.48
N ALA A 227 7.44 28.53 -9.78
CA ALA A 227 8.60 27.87 -10.39
C ALA A 227 9.93 28.15 -9.67
N PRO A 228 10.22 29.41 -9.19
CA PRO A 228 11.44 29.70 -8.44
C PRO A 228 11.53 28.95 -7.10
N TYR A 229 10.43 28.50 -6.54
CA TYR A 229 10.34 27.84 -5.23
C TYR A 229 10.33 26.30 -5.32
N VAL A 230 10.48 25.74 -6.52
CA VAL A 230 10.55 24.28 -6.72
C VAL A 230 11.91 23.90 -7.29
N ALA A 231 12.57 22.92 -6.66
CA ALA A 231 13.87 22.42 -7.10
C ALA A 231 13.74 21.21 -8.03
N SER A 232 12.80 20.32 -7.71
CA SER A 232 12.56 19.10 -8.48
C SER A 232 11.09 18.67 -8.46
N LEU A 233 10.65 18.02 -9.52
CA LEU A 233 9.34 17.35 -9.61
C LEU A 233 9.54 15.88 -10.00
N THR A 234 9.22 14.98 -9.08
CA THR A 234 9.14 13.54 -9.31
C THR A 234 7.69 13.14 -9.47
N THR A 235 7.30 12.63 -10.62
CA THR A 235 5.94 12.15 -10.86
C THR A 235 5.88 10.62 -10.78
N ILE A 236 4.88 10.10 -10.06
CA ILE A 236 4.67 8.68 -9.82
C ILE A 236 3.35 8.27 -10.48
N ASN A 237 3.40 7.39 -11.45
CA ASN A 237 2.23 6.87 -12.17
C ASN A 237 1.28 7.97 -12.68
N THR A 238 1.84 9.11 -13.09
CA THR A 238 1.09 10.25 -13.62
C THR A 238 0.71 10.02 -15.09
N PRO A 239 -0.56 10.23 -15.48
CA PRO A 239 -1.00 10.10 -16.87
C PRO A 239 -0.64 11.32 -17.70
N HIS A 240 0.66 11.56 -17.99
CA HIS A 240 1.13 12.73 -18.74
C HIS A 240 0.57 12.84 -20.16
N ARG A 241 0.12 11.72 -20.75
CA ARG A 241 -0.53 11.66 -22.08
C ARG A 241 -1.98 11.22 -21.98
N GLY A 242 -2.55 11.26 -20.77
CA GLY A 242 -3.92 10.81 -20.52
C GLY A 242 -4.07 9.28 -20.53
N CYS A 243 -5.31 8.83 -20.67
CA CYS A 243 -5.68 7.43 -20.68
C CYS A 243 -6.78 7.20 -21.72
N GLN A 244 -6.49 6.46 -22.82
CA GLN A 244 -7.46 6.15 -23.88
C GLN A 244 -8.67 5.34 -23.36
N PHE A 245 -8.43 4.51 -22.35
CA PHE A 245 -9.54 3.82 -21.67
C PHE A 245 -10.54 4.80 -21.05
N ALA A 246 -10.07 5.90 -20.43
CA ALA A 246 -10.96 6.92 -19.87
C ALA A 246 -11.76 7.62 -20.96
N ASP A 247 -11.15 7.91 -22.14
CA ASP A 247 -11.84 8.44 -23.29
C ASP A 247 -12.99 7.54 -23.74
N TYR A 248 -12.72 6.24 -23.89
CA TYR A 248 -13.71 5.25 -24.27
C TYR A 248 -14.85 5.16 -23.25
N LEU A 249 -14.51 5.06 -21.96
CA LEU A 249 -15.48 4.89 -20.89
C LEU A 249 -16.42 6.11 -20.79
N LEU A 250 -15.87 7.31 -20.76
CA LEU A 250 -16.65 8.56 -20.73
C LEU A 250 -17.49 8.75 -21.99
N GLY A 251 -17.02 8.28 -23.15
CA GLY A 251 -17.77 8.31 -24.39
C GLY A 251 -18.94 7.31 -24.46
N LYS A 252 -18.91 6.23 -23.68
CA LYS A 252 -19.92 5.16 -23.70
C LYS A 252 -20.94 5.26 -22.57
N ILE A 253 -20.60 5.85 -21.43
CA ILE A 253 -21.52 6.03 -20.31
C ILE A 253 -22.43 7.21 -20.60
N PRO A 254 -23.79 7.04 -20.58
CA PRO A 254 -24.71 8.16 -20.75
C PRO A 254 -24.45 9.26 -19.70
N GLY A 255 -24.53 10.53 -20.11
CA GLY A 255 -24.23 11.69 -19.25
C GLY A 255 -24.99 11.71 -17.91
N LYS A 256 -26.25 11.22 -17.91
CA LYS A 256 -27.04 11.08 -16.68
C LYS A 256 -26.40 10.12 -15.65
N GLN A 257 -25.81 9.02 -16.13
CA GLN A 257 -25.12 8.06 -15.26
C GLN A 257 -23.76 8.61 -14.80
N GLN A 258 -23.03 9.31 -15.69
CA GLN A 258 -21.80 9.99 -15.29
C GLN A 258 -22.08 11.00 -14.17
N GLN A 259 -23.15 11.79 -14.28
CA GLN A 259 -23.52 12.77 -13.27
C GLN A 259 -23.94 12.12 -11.95
N MET A 260 -24.61 10.98 -11.98
CA MET A 260 -25.00 10.24 -10.77
C MET A 260 -23.75 9.73 -10.01
N VAL A 261 -22.79 9.18 -10.73
CA VAL A 261 -21.51 8.73 -10.15
C VAL A 261 -20.75 9.93 -9.57
N ALA A 262 -20.66 11.01 -10.32
CA ALA A 262 -20.00 12.23 -9.88
C ALA A 262 -20.64 12.84 -8.62
N ASN A 263 -21.97 12.93 -8.58
CA ASN A 263 -22.69 13.45 -7.42
C ASN A 263 -22.43 12.60 -6.16
N THR A 264 -22.40 11.27 -6.32
CA THR A 264 -22.09 10.37 -5.20
C THR A 264 -20.66 10.56 -4.71
N TYR A 265 -19.72 10.67 -5.65
CA TYR A 265 -18.31 10.93 -5.33
C TYR A 265 -18.12 12.30 -4.67
N ASN A 266 -18.68 13.35 -5.26
CA ASN A 266 -18.57 14.72 -4.75
C ASN A 266 -19.16 14.85 -3.33
N ALA A 267 -20.29 14.18 -3.06
CA ALA A 267 -20.87 14.14 -1.71
C ALA A 267 -19.93 13.44 -0.70
N GLY A 268 -19.22 12.40 -1.13
CA GLY A 268 -18.19 11.73 -0.33
C GLY A 268 -16.99 12.63 -0.08
N ALA A 269 -16.44 13.22 -1.13
CA ALA A 269 -15.27 14.11 -1.09
C ALA A 269 -15.54 15.36 -0.21
N ALA A 270 -16.71 15.96 -0.33
CA ALA A 270 -17.12 17.09 0.53
C ALA A 270 -17.18 16.72 2.02
N LYS A 271 -17.69 15.51 2.36
CA LYS A 271 -17.66 15.01 3.75
C LYS A 271 -16.24 14.78 4.26
N LEU A 272 -15.32 14.54 3.37
CA LEU A 272 -13.90 14.37 3.64
C LEU A 272 -13.12 15.68 3.52
N GLY A 273 -13.77 16.83 3.42
CA GLY A 273 -13.17 18.17 3.52
C GLY A 273 -12.77 18.81 2.19
N ASP A 274 -13.10 18.23 1.03
CA ASP A 274 -12.94 18.92 -0.25
C ASP A 274 -13.96 20.05 -0.38
N ILE A 275 -13.49 21.21 -0.85
CA ILE A 275 -14.33 22.40 -1.06
C ILE A 275 -14.79 22.39 -2.52
N ASN A 276 -16.11 22.36 -2.75
CA ASN A 276 -16.70 22.34 -4.10
C ASN A 276 -16.10 21.27 -5.03
N PRO A 277 -16.11 19.97 -4.65
CA PRO A 277 -15.52 18.92 -5.46
C PRO A 277 -16.24 18.78 -6.81
N ASP A 278 -15.48 18.67 -7.89
CA ASP A 278 -15.97 18.39 -9.26
C ASP A 278 -15.21 17.20 -9.85
N PHE A 279 -15.69 16.02 -9.52
CA PHE A 279 -15.10 14.76 -9.97
C PHE A 279 -15.08 14.62 -11.50
N LEU A 280 -16.14 15.09 -12.18
CA LEU A 280 -16.17 15.01 -13.65
C LEU A 280 -15.10 15.88 -14.28
N ALA A 281 -14.92 17.11 -13.82
CA ALA A 281 -13.85 17.97 -14.31
C ALA A 281 -12.47 17.32 -14.08
N ALA A 282 -12.23 16.77 -12.88
CA ALA A 282 -10.98 16.08 -12.58
C ALA A 282 -10.70 14.89 -13.51
N VAL A 283 -11.72 14.09 -13.84
CA VAL A 283 -11.57 12.93 -14.74
C VAL A 283 -11.51 13.35 -16.21
N TYR A 284 -12.21 14.41 -16.60
CA TYR A 284 -12.15 14.96 -17.96
C TYR A 284 -10.75 15.45 -18.33
N ASP A 285 -10.04 16.06 -17.38
CA ASP A 285 -8.65 16.49 -17.58
C ASP A 285 -7.67 15.33 -17.83
N LEU A 286 -8.06 14.08 -17.49
CA LEU A 286 -7.25 12.88 -17.72
C LEU A 286 -7.50 12.23 -19.10
N LYS A 287 -8.36 12.77 -19.93
CA LYS A 287 -8.57 12.30 -21.31
C LYS A 287 -7.31 12.54 -22.16
N SER A 288 -7.04 11.62 -23.09
CA SER A 288 -5.87 11.71 -23.97
C SER A 288 -5.84 13.00 -24.79
N GLU A 289 -6.99 13.43 -25.32
CA GLU A 289 -7.15 14.69 -26.02
C GLU A 289 -6.78 15.89 -25.13
N LYS A 290 -7.31 15.92 -23.90
CA LYS A 290 -7.05 17.01 -22.95
C LYS A 290 -5.61 17.05 -22.48
N CYS A 291 -5.00 15.89 -22.25
CA CYS A 291 -3.57 15.83 -21.96
C CYS A 291 -2.69 16.25 -23.15
N SER A 292 -3.14 16.00 -24.38
CA SER A 292 -2.45 16.50 -25.58
C SER A 292 -2.51 18.02 -25.67
N GLU A 293 -3.69 18.63 -25.50
CA GLU A 293 -3.88 20.08 -25.41
C GLU A 293 -2.99 20.68 -24.30
N PHE A 294 -3.06 20.08 -23.11
CA PHE A 294 -2.26 20.44 -21.96
C PHE A 294 -0.75 20.43 -22.26
N ASN A 295 -0.24 19.38 -22.89
CA ASN A 295 1.19 19.26 -23.22
C ASN A 295 1.65 20.26 -24.29
N ASN A 296 0.74 20.74 -25.15
CA ASN A 296 1.04 21.78 -26.10
C ASN A 296 1.15 23.17 -25.43
N GLU A 297 0.31 23.44 -24.46
CA GLU A 297 0.25 24.70 -23.72
C GLU A 297 1.30 24.77 -22.59
N ILE A 298 1.38 23.74 -21.76
CA ILE A 298 2.21 23.67 -20.55
C ILE A 298 3.61 23.17 -20.92
N LYS A 299 4.60 24.03 -20.77
CA LYS A 299 6.01 23.69 -21.01
C LYS A 299 6.73 23.55 -19.67
N ASP A 300 7.68 22.62 -19.63
CA ASP A 300 8.53 22.43 -18.44
C ASP A 300 9.51 23.61 -18.30
N ASN A 301 9.73 24.04 -17.06
CA ASN A 301 10.72 25.05 -16.75
C ASN A 301 12.12 24.42 -16.76
N PRO A 302 13.11 24.93 -17.53
CA PRO A 302 14.44 24.34 -17.65
C PRO A 302 15.25 24.35 -16.35
N ASP A 303 14.90 25.21 -15.39
CA ASP A 303 15.62 25.34 -14.10
C ASP A 303 15.14 24.31 -13.05
N ILE A 304 14.16 23.47 -13.41
CA ILE A 304 13.60 22.45 -12.53
C ILE A 304 14.02 21.06 -13.02
N TYR A 305 14.43 20.19 -12.09
CA TYR A 305 14.71 18.81 -12.43
C TYR A 305 13.41 17.99 -12.45
N TYR A 306 13.12 17.34 -13.59
CA TYR A 306 11.96 16.49 -13.77
C TYR A 306 12.34 15.02 -13.90
N GLN A 307 11.68 14.16 -13.15
CA GLN A 307 11.76 12.71 -13.34
C GLN A 307 10.40 12.06 -13.19
N SER A 308 10.22 10.92 -13.84
CA SER A 308 8.98 10.18 -13.78
C SER A 308 9.19 8.70 -13.51
N VAL A 309 8.21 8.09 -12.86
CA VAL A 309 8.19 6.67 -12.53
C VAL A 309 6.84 6.10 -12.95
N GLY A 310 6.90 4.97 -13.65
CA GLY A 310 5.73 4.17 -13.98
C GLY A 310 5.83 2.77 -13.41
N SER A 311 4.71 2.07 -13.33
CA SER A 311 4.67 0.68 -12.91
C SER A 311 3.65 -0.13 -13.71
N LYS A 312 3.68 -1.47 -13.59
CA LYS A 312 2.65 -2.30 -14.22
C LYS A 312 2.22 -3.48 -13.35
N LEU A 313 0.95 -3.83 -13.52
CA LEU A 313 0.43 -5.14 -13.15
C LEU A 313 0.86 -6.20 -14.18
N ASN A 314 1.01 -7.44 -13.74
CA ASN A 314 1.32 -8.56 -14.62
C ASN A 314 0.08 -9.40 -14.96
N HIS A 315 -0.98 -9.32 -14.13
CA HIS A 315 -2.18 -10.12 -14.31
C HIS A 315 -3.41 -9.44 -13.67
N PRO A 316 -4.62 -9.56 -14.26
CA PRO A 316 -5.85 -8.93 -13.72
C PRO A 316 -6.14 -9.30 -12.27
N ALA A 317 -5.99 -10.59 -11.91
CA ALA A 317 -6.25 -11.07 -10.55
C ALA A 317 -5.27 -10.56 -9.50
N SER A 318 -4.25 -9.81 -9.90
CA SER A 318 -3.23 -9.27 -9.00
C SER A 318 -3.57 -7.87 -8.48
N GLY A 319 -4.39 -7.13 -9.22
CA GLY A 319 -4.94 -5.85 -8.77
C GLY A 319 -6.02 -6.05 -7.70
N ARG A 320 -6.16 -5.08 -6.81
CA ARG A 320 -7.33 -4.98 -5.93
C ARG A 320 -8.46 -4.25 -6.66
N PHE A 321 -9.70 -4.46 -6.20
CA PHE A 321 -10.84 -3.67 -6.72
C PHE A 321 -10.58 -2.17 -6.54
N PRO A 322 -10.85 -1.33 -7.56
CA PRO A 322 -11.37 -1.65 -8.90
C PRO A 322 -10.30 -2.03 -9.94
N LEU A 323 -9.00 -1.95 -9.65
CA LEU A 323 -7.89 -2.09 -10.60
C LEU A 323 -7.84 -3.45 -11.31
N ASN A 324 -8.33 -4.51 -10.68
CA ASN A 324 -8.45 -5.83 -11.27
C ASN A 324 -9.47 -5.88 -12.42
N PHE A 325 -10.50 -5.03 -12.39
CA PHE A 325 -11.50 -4.92 -13.46
C PHE A 325 -11.05 -3.97 -14.57
N THR A 326 -10.38 -2.88 -14.22
CA THR A 326 -9.92 -1.91 -15.20
C THR A 326 -8.67 -2.37 -15.97
N TYR A 327 -7.81 -3.19 -15.36
CA TYR A 327 -6.58 -3.67 -15.98
C TYR A 327 -6.75 -4.29 -17.39
N PRO A 328 -7.68 -5.23 -17.65
CA PRO A 328 -7.85 -5.79 -18.98
C PRO A 328 -8.31 -4.76 -20.02
N LEU A 329 -9.14 -3.80 -19.59
CA LEU A 329 -9.65 -2.75 -20.45
C LEU A 329 -8.54 -1.76 -20.81
N VAL A 330 -7.81 -1.28 -19.82
CA VAL A 330 -6.64 -0.41 -20.05
C VAL A 330 -5.61 -1.14 -20.91
N LYS A 331 -5.38 -2.45 -20.68
CA LYS A 331 -4.46 -3.23 -21.49
C LYS A 331 -4.85 -3.31 -22.96
N TYR A 332 -6.15 -3.35 -23.26
CA TYR A 332 -6.63 -3.37 -24.64
C TYR A 332 -6.33 -2.07 -25.38
N PHE A 333 -6.46 -0.90 -24.73
CA PHE A 333 -6.27 0.41 -25.31
C PHE A 333 -4.82 0.90 -25.22
N ASP A 334 -4.21 0.77 -24.05
CA ASP A 334 -2.96 1.43 -23.67
C ASP A 334 -1.78 0.44 -23.44
N GLY A 335 -2.00 -0.87 -23.60
CA GLY A 335 -0.96 -1.89 -23.43
C GLY A 335 -0.58 -2.18 -21.97
N PRO A 336 0.73 -2.34 -21.66
CA PRO A 336 1.19 -2.54 -20.28
C PRO A 336 0.75 -1.40 -19.38
N ASN A 337 0.15 -1.72 -18.21
CA ASN A 337 -0.48 -0.70 -17.36
C ASN A 337 -0.48 -1.11 -15.87
N ASP A 338 -0.74 -0.15 -15.01
CA ASP A 338 -0.82 -0.31 -13.55
C ASP A 338 -2.23 -0.60 -13.02
N GLY A 339 -3.18 -0.81 -13.94
CA GLY A 339 -4.62 -0.96 -13.67
C GLY A 339 -5.45 0.29 -13.98
N LEU A 340 -4.84 1.47 -14.17
CA LEU A 340 -5.51 2.72 -14.54
C LEU A 340 -4.84 3.44 -15.72
N VAL A 341 -3.52 3.44 -15.78
CA VAL A 341 -2.72 4.25 -16.71
C VAL A 341 -1.75 3.35 -17.45
N GLY A 342 -1.61 3.55 -18.76
CA GLY A 342 -0.69 2.81 -19.62
C GLY A 342 0.75 3.31 -19.55
N GLU A 343 1.71 2.43 -19.87
CA GLU A 343 3.16 2.67 -19.76
C GLU A 343 3.60 3.94 -20.50
N GLU A 344 3.14 4.14 -21.73
CA GLU A 344 3.54 5.28 -22.57
C GLU A 344 3.14 6.62 -21.96
N SER A 345 2.09 6.62 -21.13
CA SER A 345 1.60 7.84 -20.50
C SER A 345 2.45 8.27 -19.29
N PHE A 346 3.26 7.39 -18.71
CA PHE A 346 4.11 7.74 -17.56
C PHE A 346 5.38 8.48 -17.90
N ARG A 347 5.90 8.30 -19.12
CA ARG A 347 7.22 8.80 -19.52
C ARG A 347 7.25 10.32 -19.65
N TRP A 348 8.03 10.96 -18.76
CA TRP A 348 8.19 12.41 -18.72
C TRP A 348 9.52 12.81 -18.07
N GLY A 349 10.03 14.02 -18.43
CA GLY A 349 11.23 14.60 -17.81
C GLY A 349 12.56 14.01 -18.29
N GLN A 350 13.64 14.37 -17.58
CA GLN A 350 15.00 13.97 -17.92
C GLN A 350 15.31 12.51 -17.57
N ASN A 351 14.62 11.95 -16.56
CA ASN A 351 14.82 10.58 -16.13
C ASN A 351 13.49 9.84 -16.00
N TYR A 352 13.43 8.64 -16.55
CA TYR A 352 12.24 7.76 -16.47
C TYR A 352 12.62 6.39 -15.97
N GLN A 353 11.90 5.90 -14.98
CA GLN A 353 12.03 4.55 -14.45
C GLN A 353 10.71 3.79 -14.57
N PHE A 354 10.76 2.58 -15.15
CA PHE A 354 9.62 1.69 -15.21
C PHE A 354 9.81 0.49 -14.27
N LEU A 355 8.90 0.37 -13.31
CA LEU A 355 8.98 -0.62 -12.23
C LEU A 355 8.20 -1.87 -12.59
N THR A 356 8.87 -3.01 -12.48
CA THR A 356 8.26 -4.33 -12.67
C THR A 356 8.76 -5.29 -11.61
N VAL A 357 7.97 -6.34 -11.34
CA VAL A 357 8.38 -7.48 -10.52
C VAL A 357 8.14 -8.78 -11.27
N SER A 358 8.93 -9.79 -11.00
CA SER A 358 8.75 -11.11 -11.58
C SER A 358 7.48 -11.81 -11.05
N GLY A 359 6.89 -12.71 -11.86
CA GLY A 359 5.71 -13.48 -11.48
C GLY A 359 4.39 -12.78 -11.81
N LYS A 360 3.28 -13.28 -11.25
CA LYS A 360 1.93 -12.83 -11.60
C LYS A 360 1.52 -11.50 -10.98
N ARG A 361 2.16 -11.06 -9.88
CA ARG A 361 1.65 -9.94 -9.06
C ARG A 361 1.71 -8.59 -9.78
N GLY A 362 2.89 -8.18 -10.23
CA GLY A 362 3.08 -6.81 -10.74
C GLY A 362 2.99 -5.75 -9.62
N ILE A 363 2.99 -4.48 -10.03
CA ILE A 363 2.87 -3.31 -9.15
C ILE A 363 1.72 -2.45 -9.68
N SER A 364 0.65 -2.29 -8.90
CA SER A 364 -0.52 -1.52 -9.28
C SER A 364 -0.38 -0.03 -8.97
N HIS A 365 -1.29 0.76 -9.53
CA HIS A 365 -1.43 2.20 -9.24
C HIS A 365 -1.50 2.50 -7.73
N GLY A 366 -2.32 1.75 -7.00
CA GLY A 366 -2.45 1.90 -5.54
C GLY A 366 -1.26 1.37 -4.73
N ASP A 367 -0.48 0.42 -5.29
CA ASP A 367 0.71 -0.07 -4.60
C ASP A 367 1.81 1.00 -4.52
N MET A 368 1.84 1.92 -5.50
CA MET A 368 2.82 3.00 -5.53
C MET A 368 2.61 4.05 -4.43
N ILE A 369 1.45 4.09 -3.82
CA ILE A 369 1.15 4.92 -2.63
C ILE A 369 0.98 4.10 -1.36
N ASP A 370 1.32 2.81 -1.39
CA ASP A 370 1.14 1.88 -0.26
C ASP A 370 -0.33 1.82 0.26
N LEU A 371 -1.31 2.01 -0.63
CA LEU A 371 -2.72 2.14 -0.30
C LEU A 371 -3.24 0.97 0.56
N ASN A 372 -2.89 -0.25 0.17
CA ASN A 372 -3.33 -1.46 0.88
C ASN A 372 -2.30 -1.95 1.91
N ARG A 373 -1.18 -1.25 2.08
CA ARG A 373 -0.06 -1.62 2.95
C ARG A 373 0.47 -3.04 2.70
N GLU A 374 0.34 -3.53 1.47
CA GLU A 374 0.79 -4.87 1.08
C GLU A 374 2.30 -4.92 0.85
N ASN A 375 2.93 -5.97 1.35
CA ASN A 375 4.31 -6.27 1.02
C ASN A 375 4.36 -7.08 -0.29
N ILE A 376 4.93 -6.53 -1.34
CA ILE A 376 5.07 -7.18 -2.64
C ILE A 376 6.40 -7.91 -2.68
N LYS A 377 6.39 -9.19 -3.11
CA LYS A 377 7.63 -9.94 -3.27
C LYS A 377 8.48 -9.34 -4.38
N GLY A 378 9.70 -8.94 -4.06
CA GLY A 378 10.62 -8.32 -5.01
C GLY A 378 10.50 -6.80 -5.14
N PHE A 379 9.56 -6.15 -4.43
CA PHE A 379 9.40 -4.71 -4.41
C PHE A 379 9.01 -4.21 -3.02
N ASP A 380 9.80 -3.29 -2.48
CA ASP A 380 9.48 -2.58 -1.24
C ASP A 380 9.22 -1.10 -1.57
N VAL A 381 7.96 -0.70 -1.65
CA VAL A 381 7.56 0.66 -2.02
C VAL A 381 8.17 1.71 -1.08
N ARG A 382 8.30 1.42 0.21
CA ARG A 382 8.89 2.34 1.18
C ARG A 382 10.37 2.56 0.89
N GLU A 383 11.10 1.48 0.62
CA GLU A 383 12.51 1.59 0.24
C GLU A 383 12.70 2.28 -1.11
N PHE A 384 11.81 2.04 -2.05
CA PHE A 384 11.81 2.75 -3.34
C PHE A 384 11.78 4.27 -3.13
N TYR A 385 10.85 4.80 -2.32
CA TYR A 385 10.79 6.23 -2.04
C TYR A 385 12.02 6.75 -1.29
N VAL A 386 12.56 5.95 -0.36
CA VAL A 386 13.83 6.29 0.30
C VAL A 386 14.95 6.45 -0.72
N GLN A 387 15.03 5.58 -1.73
CA GLN A 387 16.04 5.69 -2.78
C GLN A 387 15.79 6.88 -3.72
N VAL A 388 14.54 7.20 -4.04
CA VAL A 388 14.18 8.41 -4.82
C VAL A 388 14.67 9.66 -4.08
N VAL A 389 14.33 9.83 -2.81
CA VAL A 389 14.74 11.01 -2.02
C VAL A 389 16.24 11.04 -1.78
N ALA A 390 16.87 9.90 -1.52
CA ALA A 390 18.33 9.82 -1.41
C ALA A 390 19.03 10.18 -2.73
N GLY A 391 18.41 9.87 -3.87
CA GLY A 391 18.86 10.30 -5.19
C GLY A 391 18.84 11.83 -5.33
N LEU A 392 17.73 12.47 -4.96
CA LEU A 392 17.60 13.93 -4.95
C LEU A 392 18.68 14.57 -4.06
N LYS A 393 18.90 14.04 -2.84
CA LYS A 393 19.96 14.50 -1.96
C LYS A 393 21.35 14.43 -2.60
N LYS A 394 21.67 13.33 -3.31
CA LYS A 394 22.96 13.18 -4.00
C LYS A 394 23.17 14.18 -5.12
N MET A 395 22.09 14.63 -5.75
CA MET A 395 22.09 15.67 -6.79
C MET A 395 22.15 17.10 -6.21
N GLY A 396 22.09 17.27 -4.88
CA GLY A 396 22.18 18.56 -4.21
C GLY A 396 20.85 19.25 -3.95
N PHE A 397 19.74 18.55 -4.19
CA PHE A 397 18.38 19.06 -3.95
C PHE A 397 17.95 18.99 -2.49
#